data_8aed93801be1208927f990cd5cb2ab64
#
_entry.id   8aed93801be1208927f990cd5cb2ab64
#
_cell.length_a   1.000
_cell.length_b   1.000
_cell.length_c   1.000
_cell.angle_alpha   90.00
_cell.angle_beta   90.00
_cell.angle_gamma   90.00
#
_symmetry.space_group_name_H-M   'P 1'
#
loop_
_entity.id
_entity.type
_entity.pdbx_description
1 polymer ?
#
loop_
_entity_poly.entity_id
_entity_poly.type
_entity_poly.pdbx_seq_one_letter_code
_entity_poly.pdbx_strand_id
1 'polypeptide(L)'
;MILGIDISTSITGFAVVAEGQLVYYDSIDLRKYKNIFDKTIAMKEKLLDIYEMYQCNNDGAAAGFGSSEYPIQHIYIEQSLHMFMGGKSSAKTLSTLTRFNGIVSWLGFELVEIRPEFVGATSARKQAGIKVPRGQKAKQVVLEHLLKTEPAFKIEYTKHGNPKPESFDRADAIVIAKAGWQLEQNNQEKA
;
A
#
# COMPACT_ATOMS: atom_id res chain seq x y z
N MET A 1 -1.69 -13.47 4.97
CA MET A 1 -1.38 -12.03 5.18
C MET A 1 -1.98 -11.17 4.08
N ILE A 2 -2.12 -9.89 4.33
CA ILE A 2 -2.64 -8.90 3.37
C ILE A 2 -1.50 -7.96 2.96
N LEU A 3 -1.24 -7.81 1.67
CA LEU A 3 -0.37 -6.77 1.11
C LEU A 3 -1.24 -5.59 0.67
N GLY A 4 -0.99 -4.42 1.24
CA GLY A 4 -1.61 -3.15 0.83
C GLY A 4 -0.62 -2.29 0.04
N ILE A 5 -1.09 -1.68 -1.05
CA ILE A 5 -0.26 -0.86 -1.94
C ILE A 5 -0.97 0.45 -2.25
N ASP A 6 -0.32 1.57 -1.92
CA ASP A 6 -0.72 2.92 -2.37
C ASP A 6 0.12 3.29 -3.60
N ILE A 7 -0.44 3.10 -4.81
CA ILE A 7 0.28 3.27 -6.06
C ILE A 7 0.33 4.73 -6.48
N SER A 8 1.55 5.24 -6.66
CA SER A 8 1.81 6.55 -7.23
C SER A 8 2.98 6.51 -8.21
N THR A 9 3.00 7.41 -9.18
CA THR A 9 4.13 7.57 -10.10
C THR A 9 5.31 8.31 -9.48
N SER A 10 5.17 8.80 -8.25
CA SER A 10 6.21 9.52 -7.50
C SER A 10 6.78 8.69 -6.37
N ILE A 11 5.95 8.31 -5.41
CA ILE A 11 6.33 7.46 -4.27
C ILE A 11 5.20 6.46 -4.09
N THR A 12 5.50 5.18 -4.16
CA THR A 12 4.54 4.11 -3.90
C THR A 12 4.80 3.53 -2.52
N GLY A 13 3.76 3.44 -1.70
CA GLY A 13 3.80 2.83 -0.37
C GLY A 13 3.39 1.37 -0.38
N PHE A 14 3.96 0.58 0.53
CA PHE A 14 3.66 -0.84 0.75
C PHE A 14 3.48 -1.10 2.24
N ALA A 15 2.58 -2.00 2.57
CA ALA A 15 2.44 -2.51 3.93
C ALA A 15 1.94 -3.96 3.92
N VAL A 16 2.43 -4.77 4.86
CA VAL A 16 1.91 -6.12 5.10
C VAL A 16 1.29 -6.18 6.48
N VAL A 17 0.09 -6.73 6.54
CA VAL A 17 -0.67 -6.99 7.77
C VAL A 17 -0.90 -8.48 7.92
N ALA A 18 -0.55 -9.01 9.07
CA ALA A 18 -0.80 -10.39 9.49
C ALA A 18 -1.68 -10.38 10.75
N GLU A 19 -2.80 -11.10 10.74
CA GLU A 19 -3.71 -11.18 11.90
C GLU A 19 -4.10 -9.81 12.49
N GLY A 20 -4.29 -8.82 11.62
CA GLY A 20 -4.61 -7.44 12.01
C GLY A 20 -3.42 -6.60 12.50
N GLN A 21 -2.23 -7.18 12.64
CA GLN A 21 -1.02 -6.50 13.09
C GLN A 21 -0.15 -6.06 11.90
N LEU A 22 0.42 -4.87 12.00
CA LEU A 22 1.38 -4.38 11.02
C LEU A 22 2.72 -5.12 11.19
N VAL A 23 3.15 -5.86 10.17
CA VAL A 23 4.41 -6.62 10.19
C VAL A 23 5.48 -6.04 9.27
N TYR A 24 5.07 -5.27 8.26
CA TYR A 24 5.99 -4.61 7.34
C TYR A 24 5.38 -3.33 6.78
N TYR A 25 6.19 -2.34 6.53
CA TYR A 25 5.86 -1.17 5.71
C TYR A 25 7.13 -0.59 5.08
N ASP A 26 7.01 -0.10 3.87
CA ASP A 26 8.08 0.58 3.15
C ASP A 26 7.51 1.44 2.02
N SER A 27 8.39 2.10 1.29
CA SER A 27 8.04 2.86 0.10
C SER A 27 9.17 2.85 -0.91
N ILE A 28 8.84 3.01 -2.19
CA ILE A 28 9.80 3.21 -3.25
C ILE A 28 9.67 4.62 -3.83
N ASP A 29 10.79 5.35 -3.91
CA ASP A 29 10.85 6.64 -4.57
C ASP A 29 11.10 6.45 -6.07
N LEU A 30 10.06 6.72 -6.87
CA LEU A 30 10.07 6.59 -8.32
C LEU A 30 10.38 7.90 -9.05
N ARG A 31 10.63 9.00 -8.35
CA ARG A 31 10.91 10.32 -8.94
C ARG A 31 12.19 10.36 -9.75
N LYS A 32 13.17 9.51 -9.40
CA LYS A 32 14.43 9.36 -10.13
C LYS A 32 14.28 8.75 -11.53
N TYR A 33 13.20 8.02 -11.78
CA TYR A 33 12.94 7.38 -13.07
C TYR A 33 12.09 8.26 -13.95
N LYS A 34 12.52 8.50 -15.20
CA LYS A 34 11.89 9.47 -16.13
C LYS A 34 10.72 8.89 -16.90
N ASN A 35 10.75 7.60 -17.21
CA ASN A 35 9.74 6.94 -18.00
C ASN A 35 9.00 5.84 -17.22
N ILE A 36 7.86 5.40 -17.75
CA ILE A 36 6.99 4.43 -17.08
C ILE A 36 7.62 3.04 -17.00
N PHE A 37 8.45 2.66 -17.98
CA PHE A 37 9.06 1.33 -18.03
C PHE A 37 10.11 1.17 -16.93
N ASP A 38 10.98 2.17 -16.73
CA ASP A 38 11.97 2.14 -15.64
C ASP A 38 11.29 2.11 -14.27
N LYS A 39 10.17 2.85 -14.11
CA LYS A 39 9.34 2.78 -12.90
C LYS A 39 8.74 1.39 -12.70
N THR A 40 8.29 0.77 -13.77
CA THR A 40 7.70 -0.58 -13.73
C THR A 40 8.74 -1.63 -13.34
N ILE A 41 9.96 -1.54 -13.89
CA ILE A 41 11.06 -2.44 -13.52
C ILE A 41 11.37 -2.31 -12.02
N ALA A 42 11.54 -1.09 -11.53
CA ALA A 42 11.79 -0.85 -10.12
C ALA A 42 10.64 -1.32 -9.21
N MET A 43 9.39 -1.21 -9.68
CA MET A 43 8.23 -1.76 -8.96
C MET A 43 8.24 -3.29 -8.94
N LYS A 44 8.61 -3.93 -10.07
CA LYS A 44 8.73 -5.39 -10.15
C LYS A 44 9.76 -5.92 -9.15
N GLU A 45 10.94 -5.32 -9.13
CA GLU A 45 12.02 -5.67 -8.17
C GLU A 45 11.50 -5.53 -6.73
N LYS A 46 10.86 -4.42 -6.40
CA LYS A 46 10.33 -4.19 -5.04
C LYS A 46 9.23 -5.18 -4.64
N LEU A 47 8.35 -5.54 -5.56
CA LEU A 47 7.31 -6.54 -5.31
C LEU A 47 7.92 -7.93 -5.11
N LEU A 48 8.94 -8.30 -5.89
CA LEU A 48 9.68 -9.55 -5.70
C LEU A 48 10.35 -9.59 -4.33
N ASP A 49 11.07 -8.54 -3.93
CA ASP A 49 11.69 -8.45 -2.60
C ASP A 49 10.67 -8.68 -1.47
N ILE A 50 9.49 -8.02 -1.55
CA ILE A 50 8.43 -8.19 -0.55
C ILE A 50 7.90 -9.62 -0.56
N TYR A 51 7.73 -10.18 -1.75
CA TYR A 51 7.21 -11.53 -1.91
C TYR A 51 8.16 -12.58 -1.34
N GLU A 52 9.44 -12.50 -1.67
CA GLU A 52 10.48 -13.39 -1.16
C GLU A 52 10.57 -13.38 0.37
N MET A 53 10.32 -12.23 1.00
CA MET A 53 10.27 -12.13 2.46
C MET A 53 9.11 -12.92 3.09
N TYR A 54 8.00 -13.10 2.36
CA TYR A 54 6.74 -13.63 2.91
C TYR A 54 6.23 -14.88 2.18
N GLN A 55 7.03 -15.50 1.30
CA GLN A 55 6.73 -16.81 0.76
C GLN A 55 7.04 -17.91 1.77
N CYS A 56 6.11 -18.87 1.92
CA CYS A 56 6.47 -20.17 2.47
C CYS A 56 7.32 -20.91 1.45
N ASN A 57 8.56 -21.22 1.76
CA ASN A 57 9.31 -22.18 0.99
C ASN A 57 8.65 -23.55 1.17
N ASN A 58 8.11 -24.12 0.08
CA ASN A 58 7.52 -25.45 0.05
C ASN A 58 8.48 -26.57 0.49
N ASP A 59 9.76 -26.27 0.65
CA ASP A 59 10.82 -27.21 1.01
C ASP A 59 11.15 -27.27 2.50
N GLY A 60 10.38 -26.61 3.37
CA GLY A 60 10.61 -26.65 4.83
C GLY A 60 11.93 -26.03 5.30
N ALA A 61 12.73 -25.47 4.40
CA ALA A 61 13.95 -24.74 4.73
C ALA A 61 13.60 -23.27 4.94
N ALA A 62 13.68 -22.81 6.17
CA ALA A 62 13.58 -21.39 6.51
C ALA A 62 14.66 -20.60 5.77
N ALA A 63 14.29 -19.92 4.69
CA ALA A 63 15.11 -18.84 4.18
C ALA A 63 15.12 -17.73 5.23
N GLY A 64 16.29 -17.23 5.58
CA GLY A 64 16.53 -16.38 6.72
C GLY A 64 15.60 -15.17 6.82
N PHE A 65 15.37 -14.73 8.07
CA PHE A 65 14.58 -13.57 8.48
C PHE A 65 13.19 -13.46 7.83
N GLY A 66 12.24 -14.26 8.28
CA GLY A 66 10.84 -14.07 7.95
C GLY A 66 10.15 -15.23 7.24
N SER A 67 10.54 -16.48 7.49
CA SER A 67 9.69 -17.61 7.14
C SER A 67 8.40 -17.47 7.95
N SER A 68 7.44 -16.71 7.39
CA SER A 68 6.15 -16.62 8.03
C SER A 68 5.41 -17.91 7.74
N GLU A 69 4.87 -18.50 8.78
CA GLU A 69 3.90 -19.59 8.75
C GLU A 69 2.69 -19.23 7.85
N TYR A 70 2.59 -17.97 7.42
CA TYR A 70 1.49 -17.40 6.68
C TYR A 70 1.99 -16.60 5.45
N PRO A 71 1.78 -17.09 4.21
CA PRO A 71 2.11 -16.33 2.99
C PRO A 71 1.16 -15.14 2.79
N ILE A 72 1.55 -14.22 1.88
CA ILE A 72 0.61 -13.22 1.35
C ILE A 72 -0.47 -13.96 0.58
N GLN A 73 -1.74 -13.75 0.95
CA GLN A 73 -2.91 -14.40 0.37
C GLN A 73 -3.81 -13.41 -0.37
N HIS A 74 -3.74 -12.12 -0.04
CA HIS A 74 -4.54 -11.07 -0.64
C HIS A 74 -3.69 -9.83 -0.92
N ILE A 75 -3.98 -9.17 -2.03
CA ILE A 75 -3.38 -7.89 -2.42
C ILE A 75 -4.50 -6.85 -2.51
N TYR A 76 -4.36 -5.78 -1.76
CA TYR A 76 -5.27 -4.63 -1.81
C TYR A 76 -4.56 -3.40 -2.36
N ILE A 77 -5.18 -2.72 -3.31
CA ILE A 77 -4.64 -1.54 -3.98
C ILE A 77 -5.61 -0.38 -3.81
N GLU A 78 -5.09 0.85 -3.59
CA GLU A 78 -5.97 2.01 -3.61
C GLU A 78 -6.58 2.18 -5.01
N GLN A 79 -7.91 2.26 -5.06
CA GLN A 79 -8.64 2.51 -6.30
C GLN A 79 -8.31 3.91 -6.81
N SER A 80 -7.73 4.00 -8.00
CA SER A 80 -7.50 5.28 -8.65
C SER A 80 -8.81 6.01 -8.91
N LEU A 81 -8.82 7.33 -8.71
CA LEU A 81 -10.00 8.16 -8.95
C LEU A 81 -10.34 8.13 -10.45
N HIS A 82 -11.53 7.64 -10.80
CA HIS A 82 -12.04 7.63 -12.17
C HIS A 82 -12.65 8.98 -12.59
N MET A 83 -12.80 9.93 -11.65
CA MET A 83 -13.45 11.20 -11.92
C MET A 83 -12.45 12.36 -11.96
N PHE A 84 -12.54 13.13 -13.03
CA PHE A 84 -11.87 14.41 -13.17
C PHE A 84 -12.49 15.42 -12.19
N MET A 85 -11.93 15.54 -11.01
CA MET A 85 -12.31 16.64 -10.11
C MET A 85 -11.50 17.86 -10.51
N GLY A 86 -12.15 18.80 -11.20
CA GLY A 86 -11.52 20.01 -11.74
C GLY A 86 -10.61 20.69 -10.73
N GLY A 87 -9.38 21.03 -11.14
CA GLY A 87 -8.42 21.84 -10.40
C GLY A 87 -7.39 21.08 -9.56
N LYS A 88 -7.45 19.75 -9.41
CA LYS A 88 -6.47 19.00 -8.56
C LYS A 88 -5.39 18.25 -9.34
N SER A 89 -5.64 17.84 -10.57
CA SER A 89 -4.66 17.14 -11.42
C SER A 89 -4.96 17.37 -12.88
N SER A 90 -3.92 17.43 -13.73
CA SER A 90 -4.12 17.50 -15.18
C SER A 90 -4.63 16.15 -15.72
N ALA A 91 -5.36 16.17 -16.85
CA ALA A 91 -5.79 14.96 -17.55
C ALA A 91 -4.61 14.03 -17.87
N LYS A 92 -3.45 14.61 -18.22
CA LYS A 92 -2.21 13.87 -18.46
C LYS A 92 -1.73 13.14 -17.20
N THR A 93 -1.73 13.81 -16.06
CA THR A 93 -1.32 13.21 -14.77
C THR A 93 -2.22 12.05 -14.41
N LEU A 94 -3.55 12.23 -14.52
CA LEU A 94 -4.53 11.20 -14.22
C LEU A 94 -4.37 9.99 -15.16
N SER A 95 -4.24 10.23 -16.47
CA SER A 95 -4.02 9.17 -17.46
C SER A 95 -2.73 8.38 -17.17
N THR A 96 -1.65 9.07 -16.82
CA THR A 96 -0.38 8.40 -16.47
C THR A 96 -0.52 7.57 -15.20
N LEU A 97 -1.19 8.09 -14.18
CA LEU A 97 -1.43 7.35 -12.93
C LEU A 97 -2.31 6.12 -13.16
N THR A 98 -3.38 6.24 -13.93
CA THR A 98 -4.27 5.11 -14.25
C THR A 98 -3.54 4.00 -15.01
N ARG A 99 -2.72 4.37 -16.01
CA ARG A 99 -1.88 3.40 -16.73
C ARG A 99 -0.91 2.69 -15.80
N PHE A 100 -0.22 3.44 -14.95
CA PHE A 100 0.76 2.90 -14.02
C PHE A 100 0.09 1.99 -12.97
N ASN A 101 -1.08 2.39 -12.45
CA ASN A 101 -1.87 1.56 -11.56
C ASN A 101 -2.24 0.21 -12.21
N GLY A 102 -2.73 0.23 -13.46
CA GLY A 102 -3.02 -1.00 -14.20
C GLY A 102 -1.80 -1.91 -14.40
N ILE A 103 -0.64 -1.32 -14.73
CA ILE A 103 0.61 -2.09 -14.90
C ILE A 103 1.04 -2.73 -13.57
N VAL A 104 1.04 -1.98 -12.47
CA VAL A 104 1.44 -2.49 -11.15
C VAL A 104 0.46 -3.55 -10.65
N SER A 105 -0.84 -3.37 -10.90
CA SER A 105 -1.86 -4.38 -10.58
C SER A 105 -1.63 -5.68 -11.34
N TRP A 106 -1.31 -5.58 -12.63
CA TRP A 106 -0.95 -6.74 -13.44
C TRP A 106 0.32 -7.43 -12.94
N LEU A 107 1.37 -6.66 -12.60
CA LEU A 107 2.60 -7.21 -12.02
C LEU A 107 2.33 -7.98 -10.73
N GLY A 108 1.49 -7.44 -9.84
CA GLY A 108 1.09 -8.13 -8.63
C GLY A 108 0.46 -9.49 -8.92
N PHE A 109 -0.44 -9.56 -9.91
CA PHE A 109 -1.03 -10.82 -10.36
C PHE A 109 -0.03 -11.76 -11.04
N GLU A 110 0.77 -11.23 -11.97
CA GLU A 110 1.73 -12.04 -12.75
C GLU A 110 2.78 -12.73 -11.86
N LEU A 111 3.25 -12.01 -10.82
CA LEU A 111 4.31 -12.51 -9.96
C LEU A 111 3.83 -13.60 -8.98
N VAL A 112 2.55 -13.59 -8.62
CA VAL A 112 2.10 -14.33 -7.44
C VAL A 112 0.74 -14.99 -7.61
N GLU A 113 0.13 -14.85 -8.78
CA GLU A 113 -1.17 -15.42 -9.15
C GLU A 113 -2.34 -14.98 -8.24
N ILE A 114 -2.14 -13.94 -7.41
CA ILE A 114 -3.18 -13.36 -6.57
C ILE A 114 -3.77 -12.17 -7.28
N ARG A 115 -5.08 -12.19 -7.54
CA ARG A 115 -5.81 -11.06 -8.15
C ARG A 115 -5.91 -9.92 -7.15
N PRO A 116 -5.37 -8.72 -7.44
CA PRO A 116 -5.52 -7.58 -6.58
C PRO A 116 -6.98 -7.13 -6.47
N GLU A 117 -7.39 -6.77 -5.27
CA GLU A 117 -8.65 -6.12 -4.99
C GLU A 117 -8.44 -4.61 -4.83
N PHE A 118 -9.48 -3.82 -5.17
CA PHE A 118 -9.40 -2.37 -5.13
C PHE A 118 -10.29 -1.80 -4.04
N VAL A 119 -9.72 -0.90 -3.25
CA VAL A 119 -10.46 -0.20 -2.19
C VAL A 119 -10.31 1.31 -2.33
N GLY A 120 -11.42 2.03 -2.34
CA GLY A 120 -11.38 3.49 -2.39
C GLY A 120 -10.87 4.09 -1.07
N ALA A 121 -10.07 5.16 -1.14
CA ALA A 121 -9.43 5.81 0.01
C ALA A 121 -10.38 6.11 1.19
N THR A 122 -11.62 6.55 0.91
CA THR A 122 -12.61 6.81 1.95
C THR A 122 -13.11 5.52 2.60
N SER A 123 -13.33 4.48 1.81
CA SER A 123 -13.73 3.16 2.30
C SER A 123 -12.61 2.53 3.14
N ALA A 124 -11.38 2.59 2.65
CA ALA A 124 -10.22 2.09 3.38
C ALA A 124 -10.09 2.74 4.76
N ARG A 125 -10.17 4.07 4.83
CA ARG A 125 -10.16 4.79 6.12
C ARG A 125 -11.29 4.35 7.05
N LYS A 126 -12.51 4.20 6.51
CA LYS A 126 -13.67 3.73 7.29
C LYS A 126 -13.43 2.34 7.86
N GLN A 127 -12.94 1.40 7.06
CA GLN A 127 -12.63 0.03 7.50
C GLN A 127 -11.50 0.01 8.55
N ALA A 128 -10.50 0.86 8.41
CA ALA A 128 -9.42 1.03 9.39
C ALA A 128 -9.83 1.85 10.64
N GLY A 129 -11.12 2.21 10.78
CA GLY A 129 -11.63 2.96 11.94
C GLY A 129 -11.23 4.43 11.97
N ILE A 130 -10.74 5.00 10.87
CA ILE A 130 -10.25 6.37 10.79
C ILE A 130 -11.36 7.32 10.32
N LYS A 131 -11.76 8.24 11.19
CA LYS A 131 -12.70 9.29 10.87
C LYS A 131 -11.95 10.61 10.60
N VAL A 132 -12.11 11.15 9.40
CA VAL A 132 -11.55 12.45 9.01
C VAL A 132 -12.58 13.55 9.32
N PRO A 133 -12.32 14.47 10.27
CA PRO A 133 -13.21 15.57 10.55
C PRO A 133 -13.32 16.53 9.36
N ARG A 134 -14.48 17.22 9.24
CA ARG A 134 -14.68 18.22 8.20
C ARG A 134 -13.62 19.32 8.28
N GLY A 135 -13.01 19.66 7.14
CA GLY A 135 -11.99 20.72 7.05
C GLY A 135 -10.56 20.26 7.36
N GLN A 136 -10.35 19.04 7.86
CA GLN A 136 -9.01 18.50 8.07
C GLN A 136 -8.46 17.82 6.83
N LYS A 137 -7.12 17.83 6.70
CA LYS A 137 -6.41 17.14 5.63
C LYS A 137 -6.34 15.64 5.95
N ALA A 138 -6.96 14.81 5.11
CA ALA A 138 -7.05 13.37 5.34
C ALA A 138 -5.68 12.71 5.57
N LYS A 139 -4.65 13.03 4.77
CA LYS A 139 -3.29 12.49 4.93
C LYS A 139 -2.69 12.79 6.31
N GLN A 140 -2.92 13.99 6.84
CA GLN A 140 -2.43 14.35 8.17
C GLN A 140 -3.15 13.56 9.27
N VAL A 141 -4.48 13.46 9.18
CA VAL A 141 -5.30 12.69 10.15
C VAL A 141 -4.91 11.22 10.15
N VAL A 142 -4.69 10.63 8.97
CA VAL A 142 -4.22 9.24 8.82
C VAL A 142 -2.87 9.04 9.49
N LEU A 143 -1.91 9.90 9.20
CA LEU A 143 -0.55 9.82 9.76
C LEU A 143 -0.59 9.91 11.30
N GLU A 144 -1.30 10.90 11.84
CA GLU A 144 -1.43 11.10 13.30
C GLU A 144 -2.15 9.92 13.98
N HIS A 145 -3.17 9.37 13.33
CA HIS A 145 -3.87 8.19 13.83
C HIS A 145 -2.92 7.00 13.94
N LEU A 146 -2.21 6.67 12.86
CA LEU A 146 -1.30 5.53 12.84
C LEU A 146 -0.13 5.70 13.82
N LEU A 147 0.43 6.89 13.98
CA LEU A 147 1.45 7.16 15.00
C LEU A 147 0.98 6.88 16.43
N LYS A 148 -0.32 6.96 16.69
CA LYS A 148 -0.91 6.67 18.00
C LYS A 148 -1.29 5.19 18.18
N THR A 149 -1.73 4.55 17.10
CA THR A 149 -2.34 3.21 17.16
C THR A 149 -1.42 2.08 16.71
N GLU A 150 -0.36 2.38 15.96
CA GLU A 150 0.59 1.41 15.43
C GLU A 150 1.99 1.62 16.02
N PRO A 151 2.34 0.96 17.12
CA PRO A 151 3.66 1.14 17.76
C PRO A 151 4.84 0.78 16.85
N ALA A 152 4.61 -0.13 15.88
CA ALA A 152 5.61 -0.52 14.88
C ALA A 152 5.86 0.56 13.83
N PHE A 153 4.91 1.48 13.60
CA PHE A 153 5.04 2.52 12.58
C PHE A 153 5.90 3.68 13.08
N LYS A 154 7.03 3.90 12.43
CA LYS A 154 7.97 5.00 12.70
C LYS A 154 8.12 5.86 11.45
N ILE A 155 8.29 7.15 11.65
CA ILE A 155 8.49 8.10 10.55
C ILE A 155 9.77 8.89 10.72
N GLU A 156 10.29 9.32 9.60
CA GLU A 156 11.44 10.22 9.55
C GLU A 156 10.97 11.66 9.34
N TYR A 157 11.76 12.59 9.87
CA TYR A 157 11.49 14.02 9.76
C TYR A 157 12.54 14.71 8.88
N THR A 158 12.12 15.78 8.24
CA THR A 158 13.02 16.71 7.54
C THR A 158 13.78 17.54 8.58
N LYS A 159 14.82 18.25 8.12
CA LYS A 159 15.57 19.21 8.96
C LYS A 159 14.70 20.32 9.58
N HIS A 160 13.51 20.55 9.07
CA HIS A 160 12.55 21.54 9.55
C HIS A 160 11.47 20.93 10.47
N GLY A 161 11.60 19.66 10.88
CA GLY A 161 10.66 18.99 11.77
C GLY A 161 9.36 18.52 11.11
N ASN A 162 9.23 18.59 9.79
CA ASN A 162 8.07 18.05 9.09
C ASN A 162 8.29 16.56 8.73
N PRO A 163 7.24 15.72 8.76
CA PRO A 163 7.32 14.35 8.27
C PRO A 163 7.85 14.32 6.83
N LYS A 164 8.74 13.38 6.52
CA LYS A 164 9.17 13.17 5.13
C LYS A 164 7.99 12.73 4.27
N PRO A 165 7.93 13.09 2.98
CA PRO A 165 6.84 12.74 2.07
C PRO A 165 6.50 11.26 2.08
N GLU A 166 7.50 10.39 2.09
CA GLU A 166 7.39 8.94 2.09
C GLU A 166 6.55 8.39 3.25
N SER A 167 6.52 9.12 4.37
CA SER A 167 5.74 8.75 5.55
C SER A 167 4.23 8.73 5.28
N PHE A 168 3.75 9.60 4.41
CA PHE A 168 2.33 9.67 4.04
C PHE A 168 1.92 8.51 3.14
N ASP A 169 2.76 8.16 2.15
CA ASP A 169 2.46 7.07 1.22
C ASP A 169 2.57 5.70 1.93
N ARG A 170 3.51 5.55 2.87
CA ARG A 170 3.57 4.39 3.79
C ARG A 170 2.32 4.30 4.67
N ALA A 171 1.86 5.42 5.22
CA ALA A 171 0.66 5.48 6.05
C ALA A 171 -0.60 5.10 5.26
N ASP A 172 -0.75 5.60 4.04
CA ASP A 172 -1.88 5.26 3.17
C ASP A 172 -1.85 3.75 2.83
N ALA A 173 -0.69 3.15 2.53
CA ALA A 173 -0.53 1.71 2.31
C ALA A 173 -0.90 0.86 3.55
N ILE A 174 -0.54 1.31 4.75
CA ILE A 174 -0.94 0.64 6.02
C ILE A 174 -2.46 0.63 6.16
N VAL A 175 -3.12 1.77 5.87
CA VAL A 175 -4.59 1.86 5.91
C VAL A 175 -5.24 0.91 4.91
N ILE A 176 -4.68 0.79 3.70
CA ILE A 176 -5.16 -0.14 2.67
C ILE A 176 -5.02 -1.59 3.15
N ALA A 177 -3.87 -1.97 3.69
CA ALA A 177 -3.64 -3.34 4.20
C ALA A 177 -4.57 -3.68 5.37
N LYS A 178 -4.77 -2.77 6.32
CA LYS A 178 -5.71 -2.95 7.44
C LYS A 178 -7.16 -3.02 6.98
N ALA A 179 -7.53 -2.21 6.00
CA ALA A 179 -8.86 -2.28 5.39
C ALA A 179 -9.09 -3.63 4.70
N GLY A 180 -8.10 -4.13 3.97
CA GLY A 180 -8.14 -5.46 3.37
C GLY A 180 -8.34 -6.55 4.41
N TRP A 181 -7.58 -6.51 5.51
CA TRP A 181 -7.77 -7.44 6.62
C TRP A 181 -9.21 -7.42 7.15
N GLN A 182 -9.76 -6.24 7.43
CA GLN A 182 -11.13 -6.12 7.94
C GLN A 182 -12.19 -6.60 6.94
N LEU A 183 -11.95 -6.38 5.64
CA LEU A 183 -12.86 -6.86 4.59
C LEU A 183 -12.86 -8.38 4.53
N GLU A 184 -11.69 -9.03 4.62
CA GLU A 184 -11.59 -10.49 4.64
C GLU A 184 -12.27 -11.11 5.87
N GLN A 185 -12.12 -10.50 7.06
CA GLN A 185 -12.85 -10.96 8.25
C GLN A 185 -14.37 -10.89 8.04
N ASN A 186 -14.87 -9.77 7.50
CA ASN A 186 -16.30 -9.60 7.22
C ASN A 186 -16.82 -10.58 6.15
N ASN A 187 -15.97 -11.03 5.22
CA ASN A 187 -16.33 -12.02 4.21
C ASN A 187 -16.42 -13.43 4.81
N GLN A 188 -15.49 -13.77 5.70
CA GLN A 188 -15.47 -15.07 6.41
C GLN A 188 -16.67 -15.23 7.34
N GLU A 189 -17.12 -14.16 8.01
CA GLU A 189 -18.28 -14.19 8.89
C GLU A 189 -19.61 -14.37 8.15
N LYS A 190 -19.64 -14.13 6.84
CA LYS A 190 -20.85 -14.25 5.99
C LYS A 190 -20.94 -15.56 5.20
N ALA A 191 -19.86 -16.32 5.14
CA ALA A 191 -19.77 -17.59 4.41
C ALA A 191 -20.15 -18.78 5.30
#